data_9b64519abda11a5040fcbe2df4792211
#
_entry.id   9b64519abda11a5040fcbe2df4792211
#
_cell.length_a   1.000
_cell.length_b   1.000
_cell.length_c   1.000
_cell.angle_alpha   90.00
_cell.angle_beta   90.00
_cell.angle_gamma   90.00
#
_symmetry.space_group_name_H-M   'P 1'
#
loop_
_entity.id
_entity.type
_entity.pdbx_description
1 polymer ?
#
loop_
_entity_poly.entity_id
_entity_poly.type
_entity_poly.pdbx_seq_one_letter_code
_entity_poly.pdbx_strand_id
1 'polypeptide(L)'
;MVREIDCNELTELLELYLHLHENTVPDTTEILNNAWNTIVQDKNHHIIVNEVNGKIVSSCVCVIIPNLTRDVRPYAFIENVVTHKDYRGKGYATQCLNYAKEIAIKENCYKMMLLTGSKDDKTLSFYNHAGYNSADKTAFIQWLE
;
A
#
# COMPACT_ATOMS: atom_id res chain seq x y z
N MET A 1 -8.39 -14.01 0.29
CA MET A 1 -9.34 -13.10 0.98
C MET A 1 -8.65 -11.78 1.27
N VAL A 2 -9.28 -10.66 0.91
CA VAL A 2 -8.72 -9.32 1.17
C VAL A 2 -9.23 -8.81 2.52
N ARG A 3 -8.34 -8.24 3.33
CA ARG A 3 -8.65 -7.69 4.65
C ARG A 3 -7.55 -6.73 5.10
N GLU A 4 -7.78 -6.02 6.19
CA GLU A 4 -6.69 -5.37 6.90
C GLU A 4 -5.83 -6.40 7.63
N ILE A 5 -4.55 -6.07 7.86
CA ILE A 5 -3.59 -6.96 8.51
C ILE A 5 -3.88 -7.06 10.01
N ASP A 6 -3.64 -8.23 10.60
CA ASP A 6 -3.66 -8.41 12.04
C ASP A 6 -2.33 -8.00 12.68
N CYS A 7 -2.39 -7.52 13.93
CA CYS A 7 -1.20 -7.00 14.62
C CYS A 7 -0.09 -8.03 14.86
N ASN A 8 -0.39 -9.32 14.77
CA ASN A 8 0.55 -10.43 14.93
C ASN A 8 1.16 -10.95 13.62
N GLU A 9 0.85 -10.31 12.48
CA GLU A 9 1.29 -10.75 11.15
C GLU A 9 2.49 -9.94 10.60
N LEU A 10 3.24 -9.26 11.47
CA LEU A 10 4.40 -8.47 11.04
C LEU A 10 5.43 -9.29 10.28
N THR A 11 5.72 -10.50 10.75
CA THR A 11 6.75 -11.37 10.14
C THR A 11 6.37 -11.73 8.70
N GLU A 12 5.14 -12.14 8.47
CA GLU A 12 4.63 -12.49 7.13
C GLU A 12 4.67 -11.29 6.18
N LEU A 13 4.34 -10.10 6.68
CA LEU A 13 4.41 -8.87 5.90
C LEU A 13 5.86 -8.53 5.50
N LEU A 14 6.79 -8.61 6.44
CA LEU A 14 8.21 -8.35 6.17
C LEU A 14 8.80 -9.35 5.17
N GLU A 15 8.42 -10.62 5.24
CA GLU A 15 8.79 -11.63 4.25
C GLU A 15 8.21 -11.31 2.86
N LEU A 16 6.96 -10.83 2.79
CA LEU A 16 6.36 -10.39 1.55
C LEU A 16 7.12 -9.21 0.92
N TYR A 17 7.62 -8.28 1.74
CA TYR A 17 8.37 -7.11 1.27
C TYR A 17 9.70 -7.45 0.59
N LEU A 18 10.24 -8.67 0.77
CA LEU A 18 11.37 -9.15 0.00
C LEU A 18 11.06 -9.26 -1.51
N HIS A 19 9.79 -9.25 -1.89
CA HIS A 19 9.35 -9.22 -3.29
C HIS A 19 9.12 -7.81 -3.85
N LEU A 20 9.32 -6.77 -3.04
CA LEU A 20 9.24 -5.37 -3.43
C LEU A 20 10.63 -4.86 -3.84
N HIS A 21 11.40 -4.32 -2.91
CA HIS A 21 12.75 -3.84 -3.14
C HIS A 21 13.69 -4.07 -1.94
N GLU A 22 13.19 -4.77 -0.93
CA GLU A 22 14.00 -5.14 0.22
C GLU A 22 14.83 -6.39 -0.07
N ASN A 23 16.03 -6.45 0.49
CA ASN A 23 16.94 -7.57 0.30
C ASN A 23 16.97 -8.53 1.49
N THR A 24 16.61 -8.03 2.67
CA THR A 24 16.62 -8.80 3.92
C THR A 24 15.43 -8.40 4.78
N VAL A 25 14.95 -9.35 5.59
CA VAL A 25 14.02 -9.04 6.68
C VAL A 25 14.80 -8.30 7.76
N PRO A 26 14.31 -7.14 8.23
CA PRO A 26 14.99 -6.42 9.30
C PRO A 26 15.01 -7.22 10.60
N ASP A 27 16.09 -7.07 11.38
CA ASP A 27 16.18 -7.67 12.70
C ASP A 27 15.09 -7.13 13.63
N THR A 28 14.64 -7.97 14.56
CA THR A 28 13.69 -7.56 15.60
C THR A 28 14.40 -6.61 16.56
N THR A 29 14.11 -5.33 16.43
CA THR A 29 14.71 -4.26 17.22
C THR A 29 13.62 -3.42 17.88
N GLU A 30 14.01 -2.60 18.85
CA GLU A 30 13.09 -1.62 19.45
C GLU A 30 12.56 -0.64 18.38
N ILE A 31 13.39 -0.24 17.42
CA ILE A 31 12.99 0.64 16.31
C ILE A 31 11.88 -0.01 15.48
N LEU A 32 12.04 -1.27 15.09
CA LEU A 32 11.03 -2.00 14.34
C LEU A 32 9.72 -2.12 15.13
N ASN A 33 9.82 -2.52 16.40
CA ASN A 33 8.64 -2.69 17.25
C ASN A 33 7.90 -1.38 17.47
N ASN A 34 8.60 -0.27 17.69
CA ASN A 34 8.01 1.05 17.86
C ASN A 34 7.33 1.52 16.57
N ALA A 35 7.96 1.32 15.42
CA ALA A 35 7.36 1.65 14.11
C ALA A 35 6.10 0.83 13.87
N TRP A 36 6.14 -0.48 14.12
CA TRP A 36 4.98 -1.35 13.97
C TRP A 36 3.83 -0.94 14.89
N ASN A 37 4.11 -0.70 16.17
CA ASN A 37 3.11 -0.26 17.13
C ASN A 37 2.47 1.08 16.73
N THR A 38 3.27 2.02 16.22
CA THR A 38 2.77 3.31 15.71
C THR A 38 1.82 3.09 14.53
N ILE A 39 2.19 2.23 13.59
CA ILE A 39 1.38 1.93 12.41
C ILE A 39 0.04 1.28 12.79
N VAL A 40 0.07 0.23 13.60
CA VAL A 40 -1.17 -0.52 13.93
C VAL A 40 -2.12 0.24 14.85
N GLN A 41 -1.63 1.27 15.55
CA GLN A 41 -2.46 2.14 16.40
C GLN A 41 -3.01 3.36 15.65
N ASP A 42 -2.46 3.68 14.48
CA ASP A 42 -2.90 4.82 13.68
C ASP A 42 -4.14 4.43 12.84
N LYS A 43 -5.29 4.98 13.22
CA LYS A 43 -6.55 4.78 12.50
C LYS A 43 -6.55 5.23 11.04
N ASN A 44 -5.59 6.07 10.65
CA ASN A 44 -5.43 6.57 9.28
C ASN A 44 -4.43 5.76 8.46
N HIS A 45 -3.79 4.75 9.05
CA HIS A 45 -2.77 3.94 8.40
C HIS A 45 -3.29 2.50 8.22
N HIS A 46 -3.68 2.16 7.02
CA HIS A 46 -4.28 0.87 6.69
C HIS A 46 -3.27 0.02 5.92
N ILE A 47 -2.89 -1.13 6.46
CA ILE A 47 -2.15 -2.16 5.72
C ILE A 47 -3.16 -3.20 5.27
N ILE A 48 -3.32 -3.31 3.96
CA ILE A 48 -4.29 -4.20 3.33
C ILE A 48 -3.54 -5.40 2.78
N VAL A 49 -4.00 -6.58 3.09
CA VAL A 49 -3.39 -7.85 2.67
C VAL A 49 -4.38 -8.71 1.90
N ASN A 50 -3.86 -9.53 1.01
CA ASN A 50 -4.62 -10.59 0.35
C ASN A 50 -4.04 -11.95 0.75
N GLU A 51 -4.86 -12.74 1.41
CA GLU A 51 -4.50 -14.06 1.91
C GLU A 51 -5.04 -15.15 0.99
N VAL A 52 -4.20 -16.12 0.68
CA VAL A 52 -4.54 -17.34 -0.07
C VAL A 52 -4.00 -18.55 0.69
N ASN A 53 -4.89 -19.44 1.09
CA ASN A 53 -4.56 -20.67 1.83
C ASN A 53 -3.69 -20.40 3.08
N GLY A 54 -4.02 -19.37 3.86
CA GLY A 54 -3.30 -19.00 5.08
C GLY A 54 -1.98 -18.28 4.85
N LYS A 55 -1.67 -17.87 3.62
CA LYS A 55 -0.45 -17.12 3.27
C LYS A 55 -0.80 -15.74 2.74
N ILE A 56 -0.16 -14.70 3.25
CA ILE A 56 -0.24 -13.36 2.69
C ILE A 56 0.55 -13.32 1.38
N VAL A 57 -0.12 -13.06 0.27
CA VAL A 57 0.46 -13.12 -1.08
C VAL A 57 0.53 -11.76 -1.77
N SER A 58 -0.22 -10.78 -1.29
CA SER A 58 -0.21 -9.42 -1.83
C SER A 58 -0.56 -8.42 -0.73
N SER A 59 -0.07 -7.20 -0.86
CA SER A 59 -0.35 -6.12 0.10
C SER A 59 -0.27 -4.76 -0.58
N CYS A 60 -0.94 -3.78 0.02
CA CYS A 60 -0.68 -2.37 -0.18
C CYS A 60 -0.92 -1.61 1.13
N VAL A 61 -0.32 -0.44 1.24
CA VAL A 61 -0.56 0.51 2.33
C VAL A 61 -1.44 1.62 1.81
N CYS A 62 -2.45 2.01 2.60
CA CYS A 62 -3.31 3.17 2.33
C CYS A 62 -3.28 4.09 3.54
N VAL A 63 -2.79 5.31 3.35
CA VAL A 63 -2.76 6.32 4.40
C VAL A 63 -3.79 7.39 4.09
N ILE A 64 -4.65 7.68 5.06
CA ILE A 64 -5.64 8.75 4.97
C ILE A 64 -5.02 10.02 5.55
N ILE A 65 -4.89 11.04 4.72
CA ILE A 65 -4.25 12.31 5.09
C ILE A 65 -5.32 13.38 5.27
N PRO A 66 -5.49 13.90 6.51
CA PRO A 66 -6.36 15.05 6.75
C PRO A 66 -5.97 16.25 5.91
N ASN A 67 -6.95 17.02 5.47
CA ASN A 67 -6.72 18.13 4.55
C ASN A 67 -7.71 19.27 4.81
N LEU A 68 -7.27 20.51 4.62
CA LEU A 68 -8.10 21.70 4.87
C LEU A 68 -8.74 22.29 3.61
N THR A 69 -8.27 21.89 2.43
CA THR A 69 -8.86 22.29 1.14
C THR A 69 -9.95 21.29 0.70
N ARG A 70 -10.62 21.56 -0.41
CA ARG A 70 -11.66 20.67 -0.95
C ARG A 70 -12.79 20.36 0.04
N ASP A 71 -13.32 21.40 0.67
CA ASP A 71 -14.38 21.31 1.70
C ASP A 71 -13.93 20.45 2.91
N VAL A 72 -12.68 20.60 3.32
CA VAL A 72 -12.06 19.87 4.46
C VAL A 72 -12.05 18.35 4.23
N ARG A 73 -12.04 17.90 2.97
CA ARG A 73 -12.01 16.48 2.65
C ARG A 73 -10.57 15.94 2.67
N PRO A 74 -10.34 14.78 3.29
CA PRO A 74 -9.04 14.09 3.27
C PRO A 74 -8.73 13.54 1.87
N TYR A 75 -7.51 13.03 1.71
CA TYR A 75 -7.12 12.25 0.55
C TYR A 75 -6.33 11.01 0.98
N ALA A 76 -6.25 10.02 0.10
CA ALA A 76 -5.53 8.79 0.36
C ALA A 76 -4.23 8.71 -0.43
N PHE A 77 -3.19 8.18 0.22
CA PHE A 77 -1.91 7.90 -0.41
C PHE A 77 -1.62 6.39 -0.34
N ILE A 78 -1.28 5.79 -1.48
CA ILE A 78 -0.99 4.37 -1.61
C ILE A 78 0.51 4.15 -1.70
N GLU A 79 1.02 3.22 -0.89
CA GLU A 79 2.43 2.84 -0.81
C GLU A 79 2.60 1.32 -0.75
N ASN A 80 3.81 0.86 -0.96
CA ASN A 80 4.23 -0.53 -0.76
C ASN A 80 3.30 -1.55 -1.43
N VAL A 81 2.93 -1.30 -2.69
CA VAL A 81 2.14 -2.25 -3.48
C VAL A 81 3.04 -3.41 -3.89
N VAL A 82 2.75 -4.60 -3.40
CA VAL A 82 3.59 -5.77 -3.61
C VAL A 82 2.75 -7.03 -3.80
N THR A 83 3.23 -7.93 -4.64
CA THR A 83 2.70 -9.29 -4.78
C THR A 83 3.86 -10.28 -4.84
N HIS A 84 3.76 -11.34 -4.07
CA HIS A 84 4.70 -12.47 -4.09
C HIS A 84 4.86 -12.97 -5.52
N LYS A 85 6.11 -13.21 -5.94
CA LYS A 85 6.45 -13.51 -7.35
C LYS A 85 5.60 -14.64 -7.98
N ASP A 86 5.32 -15.71 -7.22
CA ASP A 86 4.57 -16.88 -7.70
C ASP A 86 3.05 -16.65 -7.78
N TYR A 87 2.59 -15.50 -7.30
CA TYR A 87 1.18 -15.11 -7.27
C TYR A 87 0.86 -13.91 -8.16
N ARG A 88 1.84 -13.39 -8.91
CA ARG A 88 1.65 -12.28 -9.84
C ARG A 88 0.74 -12.65 -11.02
N GLY A 89 0.11 -11.65 -11.62
CA GLY A 89 -0.77 -11.84 -12.78
C GLY A 89 -2.13 -12.48 -12.47
N LYS A 90 -2.50 -12.61 -11.19
CA LYS A 90 -3.75 -13.24 -10.74
C LYS A 90 -4.75 -12.25 -10.11
N GLY A 91 -4.48 -10.95 -10.22
CA GLY A 91 -5.39 -9.90 -9.75
C GLY A 91 -5.33 -9.59 -8.25
N TYR A 92 -4.41 -10.18 -7.48
CA TYR A 92 -4.38 -9.98 -6.02
C TYR A 92 -4.04 -8.54 -5.61
N ALA A 93 -3.11 -7.88 -6.31
CA ALA A 93 -2.81 -6.47 -6.06
C ALA A 93 -4.00 -5.57 -6.41
N THR A 94 -4.71 -5.86 -7.50
CA THR A 94 -5.94 -5.13 -7.87
C THR A 94 -7.00 -5.23 -6.77
N GLN A 95 -7.15 -6.40 -6.17
CA GLN A 95 -8.09 -6.60 -5.05
C GLN A 95 -7.68 -5.75 -3.83
N CYS A 96 -6.38 -5.68 -3.48
CA CYS A 96 -5.90 -4.81 -2.41
C CYS A 96 -6.18 -3.33 -2.72
N LEU A 97 -5.90 -2.87 -3.94
CA LEU A 97 -6.18 -1.49 -4.36
C LEU A 97 -7.68 -1.15 -4.35
N ASN A 98 -8.53 -2.10 -4.72
CA ASN A 98 -9.99 -1.92 -4.66
C ASN A 98 -10.47 -1.79 -3.20
N TYR A 99 -9.95 -2.60 -2.30
CA TYR A 99 -10.24 -2.50 -0.86
C TYR A 99 -9.78 -1.15 -0.29
N ALA A 100 -8.58 -0.69 -0.67
CA ALA A 100 -8.10 0.66 -0.32
C ALA A 100 -9.04 1.76 -0.83
N LYS A 101 -9.57 1.60 -2.05
CA LYS A 101 -10.55 2.53 -2.61
C LYS A 101 -11.85 2.56 -1.81
N GLU A 102 -12.33 1.41 -1.34
CA GLU A 102 -13.52 1.35 -0.49
C GLU A 102 -13.29 2.10 0.84
N ILE A 103 -12.12 1.93 1.48
CA ILE A 103 -11.73 2.71 2.66
C ILE A 103 -11.73 4.21 2.33
N ALA A 104 -11.07 4.62 1.26
CA ALA A 104 -10.99 6.03 0.88
C ALA A 104 -12.37 6.66 0.63
N ILE A 105 -13.29 5.93 -0.01
CA ILE A 105 -14.67 6.38 -0.22
C ILE A 105 -15.40 6.54 1.11
N LYS A 106 -15.28 5.55 2.00
CA LYS A 106 -15.89 5.58 3.33
C LYS A 106 -15.40 6.75 4.17
N GLU A 107 -14.12 7.08 4.06
CA GLU A 107 -13.48 8.21 4.74
C GLU A 107 -13.70 9.56 4.02
N ASN A 108 -14.53 9.60 2.98
CA ASN A 108 -14.84 10.80 2.19
C ASN A 108 -13.63 11.44 1.51
N CYS A 109 -12.62 10.65 1.13
CA CYS A 109 -11.48 11.16 0.40
C CYS A 109 -11.90 11.70 -0.98
N TYR A 110 -11.29 12.84 -1.40
CA TYR A 110 -11.57 13.41 -2.71
C TYR A 110 -10.67 12.86 -3.81
N LYS A 111 -9.56 12.22 -3.47
CA LYS A 111 -8.63 11.56 -4.39
C LYS A 111 -7.85 10.46 -3.69
N MET A 112 -7.30 9.58 -4.51
CA MET A 112 -6.24 8.65 -4.14
C MET A 112 -5.05 8.88 -5.07
N MET A 113 -3.83 8.79 -4.56
CA MET A 113 -2.63 8.91 -5.37
C MET A 113 -1.56 7.93 -4.94
N LEU A 114 -0.66 7.62 -5.86
CA LEU A 114 0.52 6.80 -5.63
C LEU A 114 1.68 7.28 -6.50
N LEU A 115 2.87 6.87 -6.14
CA LEU A 115 4.09 7.05 -6.91
C LEU A 115 4.66 5.68 -7.27
N THR A 116 5.24 5.56 -8.45
CA THR A 116 6.02 4.38 -8.82
C THR A 116 7.35 4.79 -9.44
N GLY A 117 8.43 4.14 -9.02
CA GLY A 117 9.73 4.30 -9.66
C GLY A 117 9.87 3.51 -10.95
N SER A 118 8.95 2.57 -11.21
CA SER A 118 8.96 1.77 -12.43
C SER A 118 8.60 2.60 -13.66
N LYS A 119 9.39 2.44 -14.72
CA LYS A 119 9.10 2.97 -16.07
C LYS A 119 8.63 1.88 -17.02
N ASP A 120 8.46 0.66 -16.52
CA ASP A 120 8.00 -0.48 -17.28
C ASP A 120 6.54 -0.32 -17.71
N ASP A 121 6.26 -0.49 -18.98
CA ASP A 121 4.92 -0.34 -19.56
C ASP A 121 3.89 -1.27 -18.92
N LYS A 122 4.30 -2.46 -18.50
CA LYS A 122 3.42 -3.41 -17.81
C LYS A 122 2.95 -2.87 -16.46
N THR A 123 3.85 -2.29 -15.68
CA THR A 123 3.52 -1.68 -14.37
C THR A 123 2.66 -0.44 -14.55
N LEU A 124 3.00 0.43 -15.50
CA LEU A 124 2.21 1.64 -15.76
C LEU A 124 0.81 1.30 -16.26
N SER A 125 0.70 0.30 -17.14
CA SER A 125 -0.59 -0.22 -17.62
C SER A 125 -1.42 -0.83 -16.49
N PHE A 126 -0.79 -1.55 -15.56
CA PHE A 126 -1.45 -2.09 -14.37
C PHE A 126 -2.14 -0.99 -13.55
N TYR A 127 -1.45 0.11 -13.26
CA TYR A 127 -2.05 1.21 -12.49
C TYR A 127 -3.13 1.95 -13.28
N ASN A 128 -2.96 2.12 -14.59
CA ASN A 128 -4.01 2.69 -15.45
C ASN A 128 -5.28 1.83 -15.42
N HIS A 129 -5.17 0.52 -15.53
CA HIS A 129 -6.32 -0.40 -15.43
C HIS A 129 -6.95 -0.41 -14.03
N ALA A 130 -6.17 -0.14 -12.99
CA ALA A 130 -6.68 0.01 -11.62
C ALA A 130 -7.40 1.36 -11.39
N GLY A 131 -7.46 2.23 -12.39
CA GLY A 131 -8.20 3.50 -12.34
C GLY A 131 -7.35 4.73 -12.01
N TYR A 132 -6.03 4.58 -11.93
CA TYR A 132 -5.11 5.71 -11.75
C TYR A 132 -4.68 6.27 -13.10
N ASN A 133 -4.32 7.56 -13.15
CA ASN A 133 -3.74 8.15 -14.34
C ASN A 133 -2.45 8.92 -13.99
N SER A 134 -1.53 8.95 -14.92
CA SER A 134 -0.24 9.64 -14.77
C SER A 134 -0.19 10.99 -15.50
N ALA A 135 -1.32 11.47 -16.01
CA ALA A 135 -1.38 12.69 -16.82
C ALA A 135 -1.79 13.95 -16.02
N ASP A 136 -2.51 13.79 -14.90
CA ASP A 136 -3.04 14.91 -14.12
C ASP A 136 -1.98 15.65 -13.32
N LYS A 137 -1.01 14.94 -12.77
CA LYS A 137 -0.02 15.49 -11.84
C LYS A 137 1.38 15.03 -12.20
N THR A 138 2.36 15.90 -11.95
CA THR A 138 3.78 15.56 -11.99
C THR A 138 4.28 15.35 -10.57
N ALA A 139 4.96 14.22 -10.34
CA ALA A 139 5.59 13.93 -9.06
C ALA A 139 7.00 14.49 -9.00
N PHE A 140 7.38 15.03 -7.84
CA PHE A 140 8.73 15.46 -7.53
C PHE A 140 9.21 14.68 -6.30
N ILE A 141 10.44 14.15 -6.36
CA ILE A 141 11.09 13.46 -5.26
C ILE A 141 12.39 14.17 -4.91
N GLN A 142 12.63 14.34 -3.62
CA GLN A 142 13.90 14.76 -3.08
C GLN A 142 14.38 13.71 -2.08
N TRP A 143 15.47 13.01 -2.41
CA TRP A 143 16.09 12.08 -1.49
C TRP A 143 16.86 12.85 -0.41
N LEU A 144 16.80 12.38 0.84
CA LEU A 144 17.43 13.04 1.98
C LEU A 144 18.72 12.33 2.43
N GLU A 145 19.16 11.35 1.67
CA GLU A 145 20.38 10.55 1.87
C GLU A 145 21.24 10.51 0.61
#